data_bccc6694bc4dec4bb3707cda9e01533b
#
_entry.id   bccc6694bc4dec4bb3707cda9e01533b
#
_cell.length_a   1.000
_cell.length_b   1.000
_cell.length_c   1.000
_cell.angle_alpha   90.00
_cell.angle_beta   90.00
_cell.angle_gamma   90.00
#
_symmetry.space_group_name_H-M   'P 1'
#
loop_
_entity.id
_entity.type
_entity.pdbx_description
1 polymer ?
#
loop_
_entity_poly.entity_id
_entity_poly.type
_entity_poly.pdbx_seq_one_letter_code
_entity_poly.pdbx_strand_id
1 'polypeptide(L)'
;MQNATPMFRQYLEIKKQYPGTLLFFRLGDFYELFNEDAKIGARELDITLTARQKDSPNPIPMCGVPHHSAAGYIARLVQKGYRVAICEQA
;
A
#
# COMPACT_ATOMS: atom_id res chain seq x y z
N MET A 1 0.95 8.69 -16.05
CA MET A 1 -0.13 9.37 -15.34
C MET A 1 0.23 10.82 -15.12
N GLN A 2 -0.57 11.69 -15.68
CA GLN A 2 -0.23 13.11 -15.70
C GLN A 2 -0.25 13.75 -14.32
N ASN A 3 -1.11 13.25 -13.43
CA ASN A 3 -1.33 13.89 -12.14
C ASN A 3 -0.64 13.16 -10.98
N ALA A 4 0.23 12.23 -11.31
CA ALA A 4 0.92 11.50 -10.26
C ALA A 4 1.96 12.39 -9.58
N THR A 5 1.92 12.44 -8.25
CA THR A 5 2.95 13.13 -7.47
C THR A 5 4.28 12.38 -7.62
N PRO A 6 5.41 13.04 -7.32
CA PRO A 6 6.70 12.32 -7.33
C PRO A 6 6.70 11.08 -6.46
N MET A 7 6.08 11.14 -5.29
CA MET A 7 5.96 9.99 -4.40
C MET A 7 5.23 8.84 -5.10
N PHE A 8 4.10 9.14 -5.72
CA PHE A 8 3.30 8.09 -6.32
C PHE A 8 3.94 7.52 -7.57
N ARG A 9 4.67 8.33 -8.33
CA ARG A 9 5.44 7.83 -9.46
C ARG A 9 6.52 6.85 -8.98
N GLN A 10 7.19 7.19 -7.89
CA GLN A 10 8.18 6.29 -7.30
C GLN A 10 7.53 4.97 -6.86
N TYR A 11 6.38 5.07 -6.22
CA TYR A 11 5.63 3.87 -5.83
C TYR A 11 5.32 2.98 -7.05
N LEU A 12 4.81 3.58 -8.11
CA LEU A 12 4.45 2.81 -9.30
C LEU A 12 5.66 2.12 -9.94
N GLU A 13 6.81 2.80 -9.96
CA GLU A 13 8.04 2.21 -10.50
C GLU A 13 8.47 1.00 -9.68
N ILE A 14 8.39 1.11 -8.38
CA ILE A 14 8.77 0.00 -7.50
C ILE A 14 7.76 -1.13 -7.64
N LYS A 15 6.48 -0.80 -7.67
CA LYS A 15 5.44 -1.82 -7.77
C LYS A 15 5.58 -2.68 -9.02
N LYS A 16 6.01 -2.10 -10.13
CA LYS A 16 6.25 -2.85 -11.37
C LYS A 16 7.23 -4.00 -11.18
N GLN A 17 8.15 -3.87 -10.25
CA GLN A 17 9.18 -4.87 -10.01
C GLN A 17 8.68 -6.02 -9.14
N TYR A 18 7.49 -5.88 -8.55
CA TYR A 18 6.96 -6.88 -7.62
C TYR A 18 5.51 -7.24 -7.99
N PRO A 19 5.29 -7.75 -9.20
CA PRO A 19 3.94 -8.16 -9.59
C PRO A 19 3.47 -9.33 -8.73
N GLY A 20 2.18 -9.32 -8.39
CA GLY A 20 1.63 -10.37 -7.55
C GLY A 20 2.01 -10.30 -6.10
N THR A 21 2.58 -9.18 -5.66
CA THR A 21 3.08 -8.98 -4.30
C THR A 21 2.40 -7.75 -3.73
N LEU A 22 1.99 -7.82 -2.46
CA LEU A 22 1.43 -6.65 -1.78
C LEU A 22 2.58 -5.78 -1.31
N LEU A 23 2.62 -4.55 -1.81
CA LEU A 23 3.73 -3.64 -1.51
C LEU A 23 3.37 -2.71 -0.36
N PHE A 24 4.07 -2.85 0.75
CA PHE A 24 3.96 -1.96 1.91
C PHE A 24 4.95 -0.83 1.72
N PHE A 25 4.44 0.35 1.42
CA PHE A 25 5.26 1.51 1.07
C PHE A 25 5.33 2.46 2.25
N ARG A 26 6.52 2.66 2.81
CA ARG A 26 6.69 3.48 4.00
C ARG A 26 6.50 4.96 3.69
N LEU A 27 5.57 5.60 4.39
CA LEU A 27 5.33 7.03 4.29
C LEU A 27 5.15 7.56 5.71
N GLY A 28 6.16 8.26 6.21
CA GLY A 28 6.15 8.74 7.58
C GLY A 28 6.05 7.58 8.56
N ASP A 29 5.06 7.62 9.42
CA ASP A 29 4.88 6.60 10.46
C ASP A 29 4.02 5.43 10.02
N PHE A 30 3.61 5.41 8.75
CA PHE A 30 2.72 4.38 8.23
C PHE A 30 3.36 3.62 7.09
N TYR A 31 2.91 2.37 6.90
CA TYR A 31 3.01 1.70 5.61
C TYR A 31 1.68 1.83 4.91
N GLU A 32 1.71 2.25 3.65
CA GLU A 32 0.51 2.44 2.86
C GLU A 32 0.51 1.49 1.68
N LEU A 33 -0.67 0.98 1.38
CA LEU A 33 -0.92 0.17 0.20
C LEU A 33 -1.83 0.95 -0.72
N PHE A 34 -1.67 0.77 -2.04
CA PHE A 34 -2.43 1.53 -3.02
C PHE A 34 -3.08 0.62 -4.04
N ASN A 35 -4.12 1.13 -4.69
CA ASN A 35 -4.80 0.49 -5.81
C ASN A 35 -5.31 -0.91 -5.43
N GLU A 36 -5.06 -1.92 -6.23
CA GLU A 36 -5.53 -3.27 -5.94
C GLU A 36 -4.95 -3.83 -4.65
N ASP A 37 -3.68 -3.52 -4.37
CA ASP A 37 -3.07 -3.96 -3.10
C ASP A 37 -3.85 -3.41 -1.91
N ALA A 38 -4.31 -2.16 -1.99
CA ALA A 38 -5.09 -1.56 -0.92
C ALA A 38 -6.43 -2.25 -0.74
N LYS A 39 -7.08 -2.60 -1.83
CA LYS A 39 -8.38 -3.29 -1.77
C LYS A 39 -8.22 -4.66 -1.13
N ILE A 40 -7.18 -5.39 -1.54
CA ILE A 40 -6.90 -6.71 -0.96
C ILE A 40 -6.54 -6.57 0.51
N GLY A 41 -5.63 -5.66 0.83
CA GLY A 41 -5.20 -5.48 2.21
C GLY A 41 -6.32 -5.08 3.13
N ALA A 42 -7.15 -4.15 2.72
CA ALA A 42 -8.28 -3.71 3.53
C ALA A 42 -9.24 -4.86 3.81
N ARG A 43 -9.53 -5.67 2.79
CA ARG A 43 -10.42 -6.81 2.95
C ARG A 43 -9.83 -7.88 3.86
N GLU A 44 -8.56 -8.24 3.61
CA GLU A 44 -7.96 -9.36 4.32
C GLU A 44 -7.57 -9.01 5.75
N LEU A 45 -7.28 -7.74 6.01
CA LEU A 45 -6.88 -7.29 7.34
C LEU A 45 -8.01 -6.63 8.11
N ASP A 46 -9.16 -6.46 7.46
CA ASP A 46 -10.33 -5.81 8.07
C ASP A 46 -9.98 -4.40 8.55
N ILE A 47 -9.30 -3.65 7.71
CA ILE A 47 -8.97 -2.25 7.98
C ILE A 47 -9.63 -1.35 6.95
N THR A 48 -9.68 -0.07 7.24
CA THR A 48 -10.42 0.88 6.42
C THR A 48 -9.76 1.09 5.05
N LEU A 49 -10.55 0.94 4.00
CA LEU A 49 -10.16 1.37 2.66
C LEU A 49 -10.57 2.82 2.50
N THR A 50 -9.61 3.67 2.20
CA THR A 50 -9.84 5.10 1.98
C THR A 50 -9.22 5.49 0.64
N ALA A 51 -8.93 6.77 0.46
CA ALA A 51 -8.34 7.23 -0.79
C ALA A 51 -7.41 8.41 -0.52
N ARG A 52 -6.33 8.46 -1.28
CA ARG A 52 -5.53 9.68 -1.39
C ARG A 52 -6.10 10.53 -2.51
N GLN A 53 -5.92 11.85 -2.41
CA GLN A 53 -6.39 12.79 -3.42
C GLN A 53 -7.90 12.68 -3.62
N LYS A 54 -8.63 12.64 -2.51
CA LYS A 54 -10.08 12.42 -2.54
C LYS A 54 -10.82 13.44 -3.39
N ASP A 55 -10.32 14.67 -3.43
CA ASP A 55 -10.98 15.75 -4.15
C ASP A 55 -10.53 15.85 -5.60
N SER A 56 -9.66 14.97 -6.04
CA SER A 56 -9.21 14.95 -7.42
C SER A 56 -10.17 14.12 -8.28
N PRO A 57 -10.09 14.27 -9.61
CA PRO A 57 -10.89 13.41 -10.51
C PRO A 57 -10.55 11.94 -10.41
N ASN A 58 -9.35 11.61 -9.94
CA ASN A 58 -8.87 10.23 -9.89
C ASN A 58 -8.35 9.90 -8.50
N PRO A 59 -9.25 9.69 -7.53
CA PRO A 59 -8.80 9.29 -6.18
C PRO A 59 -8.08 7.95 -6.25
N ILE A 60 -7.07 7.81 -5.41
CA ILE A 60 -6.23 6.60 -5.37
C ILE A 60 -6.68 5.75 -4.18
N PRO A 61 -7.22 4.55 -4.40
CA PRO A 61 -7.56 3.66 -3.27
C PRO A 61 -6.33 3.44 -2.39
N MET A 62 -6.53 3.50 -1.08
CA MET A 62 -5.43 3.41 -0.13
C MET A 62 -5.90 2.80 1.18
N CYS A 63 -5.04 1.99 1.80
CA CYS A 63 -5.17 1.63 3.20
C CYS A 63 -3.79 1.70 3.82
N GLY A 64 -3.75 1.81 5.14
CA GLY A 64 -2.46 1.96 5.82
C GLY A 64 -2.47 1.39 7.22
N VAL A 65 -1.29 1.03 7.70
CA VAL A 65 -1.09 0.55 9.06
C VAL A 65 0.11 1.28 9.66
N PRO A 66 0.08 1.54 10.98
CA PRO A 66 1.24 2.14 11.64
C PRO A 66 2.46 1.22 11.48
N HIS A 67 3.62 1.81 11.21
CA HIS A 67 4.80 0.98 10.94
C HIS A 67 5.19 0.14 12.14
N HIS A 68 4.97 0.63 13.35
CA HIS A 68 5.33 -0.13 14.55
C HIS A 68 4.40 -1.32 14.82
N SER A 69 3.27 -1.39 14.14
CA SER A 69 2.32 -2.51 14.25
C SER A 69 2.32 -3.40 13.02
N ALA A 70 3.17 -3.11 12.04
CA ALA A 70 3.06 -3.75 10.73
C ALA A 70 3.36 -5.25 10.77
N ALA A 71 4.25 -5.70 11.66
CA ALA A 71 4.67 -7.10 11.68
C ALA A 71 3.48 -8.05 11.83
N GLY A 72 2.53 -7.72 12.70
CA GLY A 72 1.36 -8.56 12.91
C GLY A 72 0.47 -8.61 11.67
N TYR A 73 0.26 -7.48 11.02
CA TYR A 73 -0.54 -7.42 9.80
C TYR A 73 0.13 -8.20 8.67
N ILE A 74 1.44 -8.04 8.51
CA ILE A 74 2.19 -8.74 7.47
C ILE A 74 2.11 -10.26 7.72
N ALA A 75 2.29 -10.69 8.96
CA ALA A 75 2.20 -12.12 9.29
C ALA A 75 0.85 -12.70 8.91
N ARG A 76 -0.24 -11.96 9.15
CA ARG A 76 -1.58 -12.42 8.78
C ARG A 76 -1.72 -12.60 7.27
N LEU A 77 -1.18 -11.66 6.49
CA LEU A 77 -1.23 -11.77 5.03
C LEU A 77 -0.40 -12.95 4.54
N VAL A 78 0.79 -13.13 5.08
CA VAL A 78 1.66 -14.24 4.69
C VAL A 78 0.99 -15.58 5.02
N GLN A 79 0.35 -15.67 6.19
CA GLN A 79 -0.36 -16.89 6.57
C GLN A 79 -1.51 -17.20 5.62
N LYS A 80 -2.10 -16.19 5.00
CA LYS A 80 -3.17 -16.37 4.02
C LYS A 80 -2.65 -16.66 2.62
N GLY A 81 -1.33 -16.73 2.45
CA GLY A 81 -0.73 -17.10 1.18
C GLY A 81 -0.28 -15.93 0.32
N TYR A 82 -0.34 -14.69 0.83
CA TYR A 82 0.10 -13.54 0.08
C TYR A 82 1.60 -13.33 0.20
N ARG A 83 2.19 -12.81 -0.87
CA ARG A 83 3.56 -12.31 -0.84
C ARG A 83 3.52 -10.85 -0.45
N VAL A 84 4.47 -10.44 0.37
CA VAL A 84 4.56 -9.06 0.85
C VAL A 84 5.96 -8.54 0.62
N ALA A 85 6.05 -7.34 0.07
CA ALA A 85 7.31 -6.63 -0.06
C ALA A 85 7.21 -5.34 0.76
N ILE A 86 8.33 -4.91 1.32
CA ILE A 86 8.40 -3.71 2.14
C ILE A 86 9.37 -2.76 1.49
N CYS A 87 8.91 -1.54 1.25
CA CYS A 87 9.76 -0.47 0.73
C CYS A 87 9.91 0.61 1.78
N GLU A 88 11.13 0.74 2.30
CA GLU A 88 11.45 1.81 3.24
C GLU A 88 11.88 3.05 2.47
N GLN A 89 11.49 4.20 3.00
CA GLN A 89 11.96 5.48 2.47
C GLN A 89 13.23 5.86 3.22
N ALA A 90 14.23 6.23 2.46
CA ALA A 90 15.48 6.71 3.05
C ALA A 90 15.29 8.11 3.63
#